data_278755f1dbe708d31654e5eee8e69697
#
_entry.id   278755f1dbe708d31654e5eee8e69697
#
_cell.length_a   1.000
_cell.length_b   1.000
_cell.length_c   1.000
_cell.angle_alpha   90.00
_cell.angle_beta   90.00
_cell.angle_gamma   90.00
#
_symmetry.space_group_name_H-M   'P 1'
#
loop_
_entity.id
_entity.type
_entity.pdbx_description
1 polymer ?
#
loop_
_entity_poly.entity_id
_entity_poly.type
_entity_poly.pdbx_seq_one_letter_code
_entity_poly.pdbx_strand_id
1 'polypeptide(L)'
;MALEFDEQLSRLEKPNRNEMTNKEYAVFNENVETMEKNWGFVNNLFKVLPLNASQYIGFLDFKGSLFNPDTCYLTNADKEMIGVVVSSINCCSYCLTTHGDALRGYTKNPMLVDKLCYNFRSAKDLLTEKQYALCEYAWYVTKHADEIDETQIENLRKAGFNDHEILEAAFVAGFFNYTNRWVSTIAPVANPGHFSHNRNFEG
;
A
#
# COMPACT_ATOMS: atom_id res chain seq x y z
N MET A 1 26.93 3.48 0.83
CA MET A 1 26.34 4.67 0.17
C MET A 1 24.83 4.75 0.33
N ALA A 2 24.06 3.69 0.13
CA ALA A 2 22.59 3.75 0.17
C ALA A 2 21.94 4.14 1.53
N LEU A 3 22.67 4.09 2.64
CA LEU A 3 22.22 4.53 3.97
C LEU A 3 22.69 5.93 4.37
N GLU A 4 23.51 6.58 3.55
CA GLU A 4 23.98 7.95 3.80
C GLU A 4 23.02 8.93 3.15
N PHE A 5 22.14 9.53 3.94
CA PHE A 5 21.28 10.63 3.54
C PHE A 5 21.31 11.73 4.61
N ASP A 6 21.48 12.96 4.18
CA ASP A 6 21.66 14.11 5.09
C ASP A 6 20.35 14.52 5.78
N GLU A 7 19.20 14.24 5.17
CA GLU A 7 17.91 14.69 5.64
C GLU A 7 17.30 13.76 6.70
N GLN A 8 16.52 14.32 7.63
CA GLN A 8 15.68 13.55 8.55
C GLN A 8 14.47 13.02 7.80
N LEU A 9 14.40 11.70 7.55
CA LEU A 9 13.37 11.07 6.73
C LEU A 9 12.17 10.54 7.52
N SER A 10 12.22 10.55 8.84
CA SER A 10 11.14 10.10 9.73
C SER A 10 11.31 10.68 11.14
N ARG A 11 10.44 10.31 12.07
CA ARG A 11 10.61 10.62 13.49
C ARG A 11 11.71 9.81 14.18
N LEU A 12 12.18 8.74 13.53
CA LEU A 12 13.20 7.85 14.06
C LEU A 12 14.59 8.27 13.55
N GLU A 13 15.62 7.79 14.23
CA GLU A 13 17.00 7.92 13.79
C GLU A 13 17.27 7.18 12.47
N LYS A 14 18.42 7.45 11.87
CA LYS A 14 18.84 6.82 10.62
C LYS A 14 19.38 5.41 10.90
N PRO A 15 19.11 4.43 10.01
CA PRO A 15 19.74 3.12 10.10
C PRO A 15 21.27 3.21 10.00
N ASN A 16 21.95 2.33 10.73
CA ASN A 16 23.40 2.24 10.73
C ASN A 16 23.84 0.94 10.03
N ARG A 17 24.69 1.06 9.00
CA ARG A 17 25.23 -0.12 8.28
C ARG A 17 25.91 -1.13 9.20
N ASN A 18 26.59 -0.66 10.24
CA ASN A 18 27.34 -1.53 11.17
C ASN A 18 26.44 -2.40 12.06
N GLU A 19 25.14 -2.12 12.10
CA GLU A 19 24.15 -2.91 12.84
C GLU A 19 23.48 -3.99 11.99
N MET A 20 23.86 -4.07 10.70
CA MET A 20 23.38 -5.08 9.76
C MET A 20 24.43 -6.14 9.48
N THR A 21 24.00 -7.38 9.36
CA THR A 21 24.83 -8.43 8.74
C THR A 21 25.03 -8.15 7.25
N ASN A 22 26.02 -8.79 6.64
CA ASN A 22 26.23 -8.65 5.19
C ASN A 22 25.05 -9.16 4.37
N LYS A 23 24.34 -10.19 4.86
CA LYS A 23 23.14 -10.73 4.21
C LYS A 23 21.99 -9.73 4.23
N GLU A 24 21.71 -9.12 5.37
CA GLU A 24 20.66 -8.10 5.51
C GLU A 24 20.95 -6.86 4.64
N TYR A 25 22.20 -6.43 4.60
CA TYR A 25 22.61 -5.33 3.76
C TYR A 25 22.49 -5.64 2.25
N ALA A 26 22.76 -6.89 1.85
CA ALA A 26 22.56 -7.31 0.47
C ALA A 26 21.08 -7.22 0.05
N VAL A 27 20.16 -7.69 0.91
CA VAL A 27 18.69 -7.56 0.65
C VAL A 27 18.27 -6.10 0.57
N PHE A 28 18.81 -5.24 1.45
CA PHE A 28 18.53 -3.80 1.39
C PHE A 28 18.98 -3.19 0.06
N ASN A 29 20.21 -3.46 -0.38
CA ASN A 29 20.73 -2.93 -1.64
C ASN A 29 19.94 -3.40 -2.86
N GLU A 30 19.59 -4.67 -2.93
CA GLU A 30 18.75 -5.21 -4.01
C GLU A 30 17.39 -4.49 -4.08
N ASN A 31 16.78 -4.22 -2.93
CA ASN A 31 15.52 -3.50 -2.86
C ASN A 31 15.69 -2.03 -3.31
N VAL A 32 16.79 -1.37 -2.91
CA VAL A 32 17.13 -0.01 -3.35
C VAL A 32 17.27 0.05 -4.87
N GLU A 33 18.07 -0.83 -5.46
CA GLU A 33 18.30 -0.89 -6.92
C GLU A 33 16.98 -1.13 -7.68
N THR A 34 16.12 -2.01 -7.14
CA THR A 34 14.79 -2.29 -7.71
C THR A 34 13.90 -1.06 -7.70
N MET A 35 13.90 -0.29 -6.61
CA MET A 35 13.10 0.94 -6.52
C MET A 35 13.62 2.03 -7.45
N GLU A 36 14.92 2.26 -7.49
CA GLU A 36 15.54 3.23 -8.41
C GLU A 36 15.20 2.92 -9.86
N LYS A 37 15.26 1.63 -10.24
CA LYS A 37 14.89 1.19 -11.59
C LYS A 37 13.42 1.42 -11.92
N ASN A 38 12.52 1.13 -10.97
CA ASN A 38 11.07 1.13 -11.23
C ASN A 38 10.41 2.51 -11.03
N TRP A 39 10.96 3.35 -10.15
CA TRP A 39 10.35 4.63 -9.72
C TRP A 39 11.24 5.85 -10.01
N GLY A 40 12.53 5.63 -10.31
CA GLY A 40 13.52 6.70 -10.44
C GLY A 40 13.98 7.28 -9.10
N PHE A 41 13.55 6.73 -7.98
CA PHE A 41 13.98 7.08 -6.62
C PHE A 41 13.73 5.93 -5.64
N VAL A 42 14.45 5.95 -4.53
CA VAL A 42 14.19 5.07 -3.40
C VAL A 42 13.12 5.71 -2.51
N ASN A 43 12.04 4.97 -2.28
CA ASN A 43 10.98 5.39 -1.38
C ASN A 43 11.52 5.56 0.06
N ASN A 44 11.32 6.74 0.65
CA ASN A 44 11.93 7.11 1.93
C ASN A 44 11.57 6.17 3.09
N LEU A 45 10.39 5.57 3.09
CA LEU A 45 10.04 4.53 4.06
C LEU A 45 11.08 3.41 4.10
N PHE A 46 11.50 2.94 2.93
CA PHE A 46 12.44 1.82 2.81
C PHE A 46 13.88 2.21 3.16
N LYS A 47 14.19 3.49 3.23
CA LYS A 47 15.46 3.97 3.81
C LYS A 47 15.44 3.97 5.35
N VAL A 48 14.26 3.99 5.98
CA VAL A 48 14.10 4.02 7.44
C VAL A 48 13.94 2.62 8.03
N LEU A 49 13.20 1.73 7.36
CA LEU A 49 12.90 0.38 7.86
C LEU A 49 14.12 -0.47 8.23
N PRO A 50 15.28 -0.36 7.57
CA PRO A 50 16.48 -1.10 7.94
C PRO A 50 17.02 -0.80 9.35
N LEU A 51 16.44 0.15 10.08
CA LEU A 51 16.70 0.34 11.51
C LEU A 51 16.43 -0.95 12.32
N ASN A 52 15.51 -1.80 11.84
CA ASN A 52 15.40 -3.19 12.27
C ASN A 52 15.42 -4.10 11.04
N ALA A 53 16.62 -4.53 10.64
CA ALA A 53 16.86 -5.26 9.41
C ALA A 53 16.07 -6.58 9.32
N SER A 54 15.92 -7.30 10.42
CA SER A 54 15.18 -8.56 10.46
C SER A 54 13.68 -8.34 10.18
N GLN A 55 13.07 -7.34 10.82
CA GLN A 55 11.65 -6.99 10.58
C GLN A 55 11.44 -6.43 9.18
N TYR A 56 12.40 -5.65 8.67
CA TYR A 56 12.37 -5.16 7.30
C TYR A 56 12.29 -6.30 6.28
N ILE A 57 13.13 -7.32 6.43
CA ILE A 57 13.13 -8.49 5.53
C ILE A 57 11.78 -9.23 5.61
N GLY A 58 11.30 -9.53 6.82
CA GLY A 58 9.99 -10.18 6.99
C GLY A 58 8.84 -9.36 6.41
N PHE A 59 8.92 -8.03 6.48
CA PHE A 59 7.95 -7.15 5.84
C PHE A 59 8.01 -7.23 4.31
N LEU A 60 9.23 -7.26 3.72
CA LEU A 60 9.41 -7.43 2.27
C LEU A 60 8.86 -8.76 1.77
N ASP A 61 9.11 -9.85 2.50
CA ASP A 61 8.61 -11.18 2.16
C ASP A 61 7.09 -11.22 2.19
N PHE A 62 6.48 -10.70 3.25
CA PHE A 62 5.02 -10.65 3.36
C PHE A 62 4.39 -9.75 2.28
N LYS A 63 4.91 -8.53 2.11
CA LYS A 63 4.48 -7.63 1.03
C LYS A 63 4.65 -8.31 -0.34
N GLY A 64 5.78 -8.96 -0.58
CA GLY A 64 6.06 -9.67 -1.81
C GLY A 64 5.03 -10.76 -2.10
N SER A 65 4.63 -11.54 -1.11
CA SER A 65 3.61 -12.58 -1.26
C SER A 65 2.23 -12.03 -1.62
N LEU A 66 1.87 -10.84 -1.08
CA LEU A 66 0.58 -10.20 -1.36
C LEU A 66 0.49 -9.53 -2.74
N PHE A 67 1.62 -9.15 -3.33
CA PHE A 67 1.65 -8.40 -4.58
C PHE A 67 2.32 -9.17 -5.74
N ASN A 68 2.55 -10.47 -5.58
CA ASN A 68 3.11 -11.31 -6.64
C ASN A 68 2.03 -11.62 -7.70
N PRO A 69 2.17 -11.12 -8.95
CA PRO A 69 1.15 -11.32 -9.98
C PRO A 69 1.01 -12.79 -10.41
N ASP A 70 2.01 -13.63 -10.17
CA ASP A 70 2.00 -15.03 -10.59
C ASP A 70 1.21 -15.94 -9.65
N THR A 71 0.95 -15.50 -8.41
CA THR A 71 0.32 -16.32 -7.37
C THR A 71 -0.94 -15.71 -6.76
N CYS A 72 -1.24 -14.46 -7.09
CA CYS A 72 -2.39 -13.73 -6.55
C CYS A 72 -3.61 -13.83 -7.47
N TYR A 73 -4.79 -13.77 -6.87
CA TYR A 73 -6.09 -13.83 -7.56
C TYR A 73 -6.65 -12.43 -7.88
N LEU A 74 -6.41 -11.45 -6.99
CA LEU A 74 -6.76 -10.06 -7.23
C LEU A 74 -5.70 -9.36 -8.08
N THR A 75 -6.12 -8.43 -8.91
CA THR A 75 -5.18 -7.57 -9.63
C THR A 75 -4.45 -6.63 -8.66
N ASN A 76 -3.25 -6.17 -9.04
CA ASN A 76 -2.55 -5.17 -8.23
C ASN A 76 -3.33 -3.85 -8.14
N ALA A 77 -4.15 -3.51 -9.16
CA ALA A 77 -5.07 -2.37 -9.09
C ALA A 77 -6.12 -2.53 -7.99
N ASP A 78 -6.72 -3.72 -7.84
CA ASP A 78 -7.70 -4.00 -6.77
C ASP A 78 -7.06 -3.91 -5.38
N LYS A 79 -5.83 -4.42 -5.22
CA LYS A 79 -5.09 -4.37 -3.97
C LYS A 79 -4.71 -2.94 -3.57
N GLU A 80 -4.23 -2.14 -4.53
CA GLU A 80 -3.95 -0.73 -4.29
C GLU A 80 -5.23 0.06 -3.99
N MET A 81 -6.36 -0.30 -4.60
CA MET A 81 -7.66 0.29 -4.29
C MET A 81 -8.07 0.00 -2.84
N ILE A 82 -7.95 -1.24 -2.37
CA ILE A 82 -8.12 -1.59 -0.95
C ILE A 82 -7.18 -0.73 -0.09
N GLY A 83 -5.92 -0.63 -0.47
CA GLY A 83 -4.91 0.14 0.25
C GLY A 83 -5.25 1.61 0.40
N VAL A 84 -5.71 2.25 -0.68
CA VAL A 84 -6.14 3.65 -0.67
C VAL A 84 -7.37 3.84 0.22
N VAL A 85 -8.38 2.97 0.14
CA VAL A 85 -9.58 3.04 0.98
C VAL A 85 -9.24 2.88 2.45
N VAL A 86 -8.46 1.85 2.81
CA VAL A 86 -8.01 1.61 4.20
C VAL A 86 -7.19 2.79 4.71
N SER A 87 -6.28 3.32 3.90
CA SER A 87 -5.42 4.44 4.27
C SER A 87 -6.18 5.75 4.43
N SER A 88 -7.23 5.98 3.64
CA SER A 88 -8.16 7.11 3.79
C SER A 88 -8.86 7.06 5.15
N ILE A 89 -9.41 5.92 5.49
CA ILE A 89 -10.12 5.71 6.76
C ILE A 89 -9.19 5.88 7.97
N ASN A 90 -7.96 5.37 7.89
CA ASN A 90 -6.94 5.46 8.93
C ASN A 90 -6.19 6.81 8.93
N CYS A 91 -6.49 7.72 8.00
CA CYS A 91 -5.83 9.02 7.86
C CYS A 91 -4.29 8.92 7.73
N CYS A 92 -3.78 7.84 7.09
CA CYS A 92 -2.34 7.67 6.84
C CYS A 92 -1.91 8.49 5.61
N SER A 93 -1.48 9.73 5.79
CA SER A 93 -1.12 10.63 4.69
C SER A 93 0.01 10.08 3.81
N TYR A 94 1.04 9.49 4.40
CA TYR A 94 2.13 8.84 3.67
C TYR A 94 1.59 7.71 2.78
N CYS A 95 0.77 6.84 3.35
CA CYS A 95 0.21 5.68 2.63
C CYS A 95 -0.72 6.14 1.50
N LEU A 96 -1.57 7.16 1.74
CA LEU A 96 -2.41 7.75 0.69
C LEU A 96 -1.58 8.30 -0.47
N THR A 97 -0.47 8.96 -0.18
CA THR A 97 0.41 9.54 -1.20
C THR A 97 1.05 8.44 -2.04
N THR A 98 1.64 7.43 -1.41
CA THR A 98 2.40 6.37 -2.11
C THR A 98 1.50 5.39 -2.85
N HIS A 99 0.45 4.89 -2.20
CA HIS A 99 -0.50 3.95 -2.80
C HIS A 99 -1.47 4.64 -3.78
N GLY A 100 -1.79 5.91 -3.55
CA GLY A 100 -2.51 6.72 -4.53
C GLY A 100 -1.72 6.91 -5.82
N ASP A 101 -0.41 7.11 -5.75
CA ASP A 101 0.46 7.15 -6.93
C ASP A 101 0.46 5.79 -7.68
N ALA A 102 0.65 4.68 -6.96
CA ALA A 102 0.59 3.35 -7.54
C ALA A 102 -0.76 3.09 -8.23
N LEU A 103 -1.88 3.39 -7.56
CA LEU A 103 -3.22 3.20 -8.10
C LEU A 103 -3.47 4.07 -9.34
N ARG A 104 -2.98 5.33 -9.38
CA ARG A 104 -3.03 6.16 -10.58
C ARG A 104 -2.27 5.52 -11.74
N GLY A 105 -1.13 4.88 -11.45
CA GLY A 105 -0.35 4.14 -12.44
C GLY A 105 -1.12 2.98 -13.07
N TYR A 106 -1.95 2.28 -12.31
CA TYR A 106 -2.78 1.18 -12.81
C TYR A 106 -4.06 1.67 -13.51
N THR A 107 -4.77 2.60 -12.90
CA THR A 107 -6.10 3.02 -13.39
C THR A 107 -6.06 4.06 -14.51
N LYS A 108 -4.96 4.79 -14.64
CA LYS A 108 -4.82 5.97 -15.52
C LYS A 108 -5.92 7.02 -15.28
N ASN A 109 -6.52 7.00 -14.11
CA ASN A 109 -7.60 7.90 -13.73
C ASN A 109 -7.31 8.60 -12.38
N PRO A 110 -6.62 9.74 -12.40
CA PRO A 110 -6.30 10.49 -11.17
C PRO A 110 -7.55 10.95 -10.42
N MET A 111 -8.64 11.30 -11.12
CA MET A 111 -9.89 11.75 -10.49
C MET A 111 -10.53 10.63 -9.65
N LEU A 112 -10.53 9.39 -10.15
CA LEU A 112 -10.99 8.23 -9.38
C LEU A 112 -10.20 8.10 -8.09
N VAL A 113 -8.86 8.15 -8.18
CA VAL A 113 -7.99 7.97 -7.02
C VAL A 113 -8.17 9.09 -6.00
N ASP A 114 -8.26 10.34 -6.44
CA ASP A 114 -8.49 11.48 -5.55
C ASP A 114 -9.85 11.36 -4.83
N LYS A 115 -10.92 10.93 -5.51
CA LYS A 115 -12.22 10.64 -4.87
C LYS A 115 -12.11 9.52 -3.83
N LEU A 116 -11.38 8.43 -4.13
CA LEU A 116 -11.14 7.33 -3.18
C LEU A 116 -10.38 7.80 -1.94
N CYS A 117 -9.40 8.68 -2.10
CA CYS A 117 -8.63 9.26 -1.00
C CYS A 117 -9.50 10.08 -0.03
N TYR A 118 -10.52 10.76 -0.53
CA TYR A 118 -11.44 11.52 0.32
C TYR A 118 -12.53 10.64 0.94
N ASN A 119 -13.24 9.91 0.09
CA ASN A 119 -14.31 9.01 0.50
C ASN A 119 -14.70 8.13 -0.69
N PHE A 120 -14.46 6.83 -0.61
CA PHE A 120 -14.75 5.91 -1.72
C PHE A 120 -16.19 5.98 -2.23
N ARG A 121 -17.17 6.33 -1.38
CA ARG A 121 -18.57 6.48 -1.76
C ARG A 121 -18.77 7.60 -2.79
N SER A 122 -17.91 8.61 -2.77
CA SER A 122 -17.93 9.69 -3.77
C SER A 122 -17.41 9.27 -5.14
N ALA A 123 -16.80 8.10 -5.23
CA ALA A 123 -16.28 7.52 -6.47
C ALA A 123 -17.23 6.48 -7.09
N LYS A 124 -18.43 6.28 -6.53
CA LYS A 124 -19.37 5.22 -6.95
C LYS A 124 -19.69 5.26 -8.45
N ASP A 125 -19.80 6.44 -9.03
CA ASP A 125 -20.05 6.69 -10.45
C ASP A 125 -18.89 6.32 -11.38
N LEU A 126 -17.69 6.12 -10.82
CA LEU A 126 -16.45 5.77 -11.53
C LEU A 126 -16.01 4.32 -11.27
N LEU A 127 -16.71 3.59 -10.42
CA LEU A 127 -16.42 2.22 -10.04
C LEU A 127 -17.40 1.25 -10.66
N THR A 128 -16.92 0.07 -11.04
CA THR A 128 -17.80 -1.06 -11.33
C THR A 128 -18.45 -1.55 -10.03
N GLU A 129 -19.54 -2.32 -10.13
CA GLU A 129 -20.18 -2.92 -8.96
C GLU A 129 -19.21 -3.81 -8.17
N LYS A 130 -18.35 -4.58 -8.87
CA LYS A 130 -17.31 -5.41 -8.26
C LYS A 130 -16.30 -4.56 -7.47
N GLN A 131 -15.80 -3.48 -8.06
CA GLN A 131 -14.86 -2.56 -7.39
C GLN A 131 -15.49 -1.84 -6.20
N TYR A 132 -16.75 -1.42 -6.33
CA TYR A 132 -17.46 -0.77 -5.23
C TYR A 132 -17.67 -1.70 -4.05
N ALA A 133 -18.07 -2.97 -4.29
CA ALA A 133 -18.20 -3.98 -3.24
C ALA A 133 -16.87 -4.25 -2.52
N LEU A 134 -15.76 -4.25 -3.26
CA LEU A 134 -14.41 -4.40 -2.69
C LEU A 134 -14.04 -3.22 -1.78
N CYS A 135 -14.34 -1.99 -2.20
CA CYS A 135 -14.13 -0.80 -1.38
C CYS A 135 -15.01 -0.81 -0.12
N GLU A 136 -16.25 -1.25 -0.24
CA GLU A 136 -17.18 -1.40 0.89
C GLU A 136 -16.67 -2.44 1.90
N TYR A 137 -16.22 -3.59 1.41
CA TYR A 137 -15.59 -4.61 2.26
C TYR A 137 -14.36 -4.08 2.99
N ALA A 138 -13.44 -3.40 2.28
CA ALA A 138 -12.26 -2.78 2.89
C ALA A 138 -12.64 -1.75 3.98
N TRP A 139 -13.74 -1.03 3.78
CA TRP A 139 -14.28 -0.12 4.78
C TRP A 139 -14.77 -0.87 6.02
N TYR A 140 -15.54 -1.96 5.85
CA TYR A 140 -16.02 -2.79 6.97
C TYR A 140 -14.84 -3.37 7.76
N VAL A 141 -13.88 -4.01 7.10
CA VAL A 141 -12.67 -4.56 7.77
C VAL A 141 -11.93 -3.51 8.60
N THR A 142 -11.98 -2.25 8.16
CA THR A 142 -11.24 -1.16 8.83
C THR A 142 -12.01 -0.53 10.00
N LYS A 143 -13.32 -0.37 9.84
CA LYS A 143 -14.17 0.37 10.80
C LYS A 143 -15.00 -0.51 11.72
N HIS A 144 -15.39 -1.68 11.25
CA HIS A 144 -16.39 -2.54 11.87
C HIS A 144 -15.99 -4.00 11.78
N ALA A 145 -14.70 -4.30 12.04
CA ALA A 145 -14.18 -5.67 11.96
C ALA A 145 -14.89 -6.64 12.90
N ASP A 146 -15.41 -6.13 14.02
CA ASP A 146 -16.20 -6.85 15.02
C ASP A 146 -17.65 -7.11 14.60
N GLU A 147 -18.13 -6.45 13.54
CA GLU A 147 -19.50 -6.58 13.01
C GLU A 147 -19.54 -7.39 11.70
N ILE A 148 -18.39 -7.89 11.20
CA ILE A 148 -18.33 -8.69 9.98
C ILE A 148 -18.97 -10.05 10.22
N ASP A 149 -19.97 -10.37 9.41
CA ASP A 149 -20.63 -11.66 9.37
C ASP A 149 -20.75 -12.21 7.93
N GLU A 150 -21.56 -13.23 7.73
CA GLU A 150 -21.77 -13.82 6.40
C GLU A 150 -22.31 -12.83 5.37
N THR A 151 -22.97 -11.75 5.81
CA THR A 151 -23.56 -10.74 4.90
C THR A 151 -22.50 -10.05 4.05
N GLN A 152 -21.37 -9.66 4.65
CA GLN A 152 -20.28 -9.01 3.93
C GLN A 152 -19.62 -9.95 2.93
N ILE A 153 -19.49 -11.22 3.30
CA ILE A 153 -18.93 -12.26 2.43
C ILE A 153 -19.87 -12.56 1.26
N GLU A 154 -21.18 -12.71 1.52
CA GLU A 154 -22.17 -12.92 0.48
C GLU A 154 -22.31 -11.72 -0.49
N ASN A 155 -22.12 -10.50 -0.01
CA ASN A 155 -22.10 -9.32 -0.88
C ASN A 155 -20.91 -9.36 -1.86
N LEU A 156 -19.75 -9.81 -1.43
CA LEU A 156 -18.61 -10.03 -2.32
C LEU A 156 -18.87 -11.14 -3.33
N ARG A 157 -19.46 -12.28 -2.90
CA ARG A 157 -19.83 -13.37 -3.82
C ARG A 157 -20.84 -12.91 -4.86
N LYS A 158 -21.85 -12.14 -4.47
CA LYS A 158 -22.85 -11.55 -5.41
C LYS A 158 -22.20 -10.57 -6.39
N ALA A 159 -21.17 -9.87 -5.99
CA ALA A 159 -20.37 -9.00 -6.86
C ALA A 159 -19.40 -9.76 -7.79
N GLY A 160 -19.33 -11.10 -7.67
CA GLY A 160 -18.57 -11.99 -8.53
C GLY A 160 -17.16 -12.31 -8.04
N PHE A 161 -16.91 -12.19 -6.73
CA PHE A 161 -15.67 -12.68 -6.12
C PHE A 161 -15.80 -14.14 -5.70
N ASN A 162 -14.77 -14.95 -5.95
CA ASN A 162 -14.64 -16.29 -5.39
C ASN A 162 -13.93 -16.26 -4.03
N ASP A 163 -13.93 -17.39 -3.31
CA ASP A 163 -13.38 -17.45 -1.95
C ASP A 163 -11.86 -17.21 -1.88
N HIS A 164 -11.10 -17.47 -2.95
CA HIS A 164 -9.67 -17.14 -3.01
C HIS A 164 -9.47 -15.61 -3.07
N GLU A 165 -10.25 -14.93 -3.93
CA GLU A 165 -10.22 -13.46 -4.04
C GLU A 165 -10.68 -12.80 -2.72
N ILE A 166 -11.69 -13.36 -2.05
CA ILE A 166 -12.20 -12.86 -0.76
C ILE A 166 -11.15 -13.00 0.34
N LEU A 167 -10.50 -14.17 0.45
CA LEU A 167 -9.43 -14.38 1.42
C LEU A 167 -8.26 -13.41 1.16
N GLU A 168 -7.87 -13.23 -0.10
CA GLU A 168 -6.81 -12.30 -0.46
C GLU A 168 -7.19 -10.85 -0.15
N ALA A 169 -8.44 -10.43 -0.40
CA ALA A 169 -8.94 -9.11 -0.01
C ALA A 169 -8.85 -8.88 1.51
N ALA A 170 -9.16 -9.92 2.31
CA ALA A 170 -9.02 -9.86 3.76
C ALA A 170 -7.57 -9.68 4.20
N PHE A 171 -6.63 -10.43 3.61
CA PHE A 171 -5.20 -10.28 3.88
C PHE A 171 -4.70 -8.89 3.50
N VAL A 172 -5.07 -8.38 2.33
CA VAL A 172 -4.65 -7.06 1.86
C VAL A 172 -5.21 -5.94 2.75
N ALA A 173 -6.50 -6.00 3.11
CA ALA A 173 -7.10 -5.02 4.02
C ALA A 173 -6.44 -5.08 5.42
N GLY A 174 -6.18 -6.28 5.93
CA GLY A 174 -5.45 -6.49 7.19
C GLY A 174 -4.02 -5.94 7.15
N PHE A 175 -3.29 -6.19 6.06
CA PHE A 175 -1.95 -5.68 5.83
C PHE A 175 -1.92 -4.14 5.83
N PHE A 176 -2.83 -3.47 5.13
CA PHE A 176 -2.89 -2.02 5.15
C PHE A 176 -3.32 -1.46 6.50
N ASN A 177 -4.22 -2.11 7.22
CA ASN A 177 -4.56 -1.74 8.59
C ASN A 177 -3.35 -1.85 9.54
N TYR A 178 -2.55 -2.90 9.40
CA TYR A 178 -1.28 -3.07 10.13
C TYR A 178 -0.28 -1.98 9.75
N THR A 179 -0.02 -1.79 8.46
CA THR A 179 1.02 -0.86 7.99
C THR A 179 0.68 0.59 8.29
N ASN A 180 -0.57 1.02 8.12
CA ASN A 180 -0.98 2.40 8.40
C ASN A 180 -0.66 2.83 9.84
N ARG A 181 -0.77 1.92 10.82
CA ARG A 181 -0.54 2.23 12.23
C ARG A 181 0.91 2.56 12.52
N TRP A 182 1.83 1.67 12.13
CA TRP A 182 3.24 1.92 12.40
C TRP A 182 3.84 2.96 11.45
N VAL A 183 3.40 3.04 10.19
CA VAL A 183 3.80 4.12 9.26
C VAL A 183 3.40 5.48 9.80
N SER A 184 2.17 5.64 10.32
CA SER A 184 1.74 6.89 10.96
C SER A 184 2.55 7.20 12.22
N THR A 185 3.00 6.18 12.96
CA THR A 185 3.84 6.35 14.14
C THR A 185 5.22 6.89 13.79
N ILE A 186 5.89 6.31 12.82
CA ILE A 186 7.25 6.73 12.41
C ILE A 186 7.25 7.94 11.48
N ALA A 187 6.12 8.25 10.84
CA ALA A 187 5.87 9.39 9.97
C ALA A 187 7.00 9.63 8.94
N PRO A 188 7.23 8.70 8.02
CA PRO A 188 8.23 8.90 6.98
C PRO A 188 7.83 10.06 6.07
N VAL A 189 8.83 10.81 5.58
CA VAL A 189 8.61 11.89 4.62
C VAL A 189 8.32 11.28 3.24
N ALA A 190 7.19 11.63 2.63
CA ALA A 190 6.86 11.14 1.30
C ALA A 190 7.79 11.77 0.24
N ASN A 191 8.25 10.96 -0.72
CA ASN A 191 9.06 11.47 -1.82
C ASN A 191 8.21 12.40 -2.71
N PRO A 192 8.74 13.56 -3.15
CA PRO A 192 8.03 14.49 -4.02
C PRO A 192 7.48 13.86 -5.30
N GLY A 193 8.18 12.86 -5.86
CA GLY A 193 7.75 12.13 -7.06
C GLY A 193 6.35 11.52 -6.93
N HIS A 194 5.97 11.00 -5.78
CA HIS A 194 4.63 10.44 -5.55
C HIS A 194 3.48 11.44 -5.70
N PHE A 195 3.74 12.74 -5.57
CA PHE A 195 2.72 13.78 -5.75
C PHE A 195 2.50 14.15 -7.22
N SER A 196 3.50 13.94 -8.07
CA SER A 196 3.48 14.35 -9.49
C SER A 196 3.27 13.18 -10.47
N HIS A 197 3.69 11.96 -10.11
CA HIS A 197 3.59 10.81 -11.00
C HIS A 197 2.14 10.45 -11.31
N ASN A 198 1.91 9.98 -12.55
CA ASN A 198 0.64 9.44 -13.01
C ASN A 198 -0.57 10.41 -12.85
N ARG A 199 -0.32 11.72 -12.91
CA ARG A 199 -1.36 12.75 -12.77
C ARG A 199 -1.91 13.26 -14.10
N ASN A 200 -1.33 12.86 -15.22
CA ASN A 200 -1.85 13.23 -16.52
C ASN A 200 -3.15 12.46 -16.78
N PHE A 201 -4.22 13.19 -17.03
CA PHE A 201 -5.52 12.63 -17.42
C PHE A 201 -5.56 12.56 -18.94
N GLU A 202 -5.46 11.36 -19.48
CA GLU A 202 -5.74 11.08 -20.88
C GLU A 202 -7.23 10.74 -20.98
N GLY A 203 -8.05 11.80 -21.05
CA GLY A 203 -9.51 11.71 -21.14
C GLY A 203 -10.01 11.47 -22.54
#